data_5c5297125be23cd65b8883b81307a6ba
#
_entry.id   5c5297125be23cd65b8883b81307a6ba
#
_cell.length_a   1.000
_cell.length_b   1.000
_cell.length_c   1.000
_cell.angle_alpha   90.00
_cell.angle_beta   90.00
_cell.angle_gamma   90.00
#
_symmetry.space_group_name_H-M   'P 1'
#
loop_
_entity.id
_entity.type
_entity.pdbx_description
1 polymer ?
#
loop_
_entity_poly.entity_id
_entity_poly.type
_entity_poly.pdbx_seq_one_letter_code
_entity_poly.pdbx_strand_id
1 'polypeptide(L)'
;MTIKKEEVVSLGIVLKTHPYKESDSLVTVYFKDYGKMTLIARGVKKLKSKNASACQSLTLSEFTFIPRNGLSTMIKASSVDFYRYIKENLELEAYASYFMEFVLKNEEDNQPDLEIFDTLKKSLDALNHGYPYPLVYLLYNAFILKRCGMALQVDGCVRCLRQDHIAGISLEDGGFVCH
;
A
#
# COMPACT_ATOMS: atom_id res chain seq x y z
N MET A 1 1.35 -35.67 -15.41
CA MET A 1 2.22 -34.50 -15.73
C MET A 1 2.17 -33.57 -14.55
N THR A 2 3.23 -33.52 -13.74
CA THR A 2 3.33 -32.61 -12.59
C THR A 2 3.69 -31.23 -13.17
N ILE A 3 2.73 -30.32 -13.21
CA ILE A 3 2.99 -28.93 -13.58
C ILE A 3 3.98 -28.40 -12.52
N LYS A 4 5.25 -28.20 -12.90
CA LYS A 4 6.22 -27.49 -12.08
C LYS A 4 5.60 -26.11 -11.81
N LYS A 5 5.17 -25.86 -10.58
CA LYS A 5 4.72 -24.53 -10.16
C LYS A 5 5.96 -23.67 -10.11
N GLU A 6 6.05 -22.72 -11.02
CA GLU A 6 7.20 -21.82 -11.12
C GLU A 6 7.23 -20.91 -9.88
N GLU A 7 8.41 -20.81 -9.30
CA GLU A 7 8.70 -19.84 -8.26
C GLU A 7 8.89 -18.48 -8.91
N VAL A 8 8.30 -17.45 -8.32
CA VAL A 8 8.43 -16.07 -8.78
C VAL A 8 9.03 -15.21 -7.67
N VAL A 9 9.70 -14.13 -8.07
CA VAL A 9 10.25 -13.12 -7.17
C VAL A 9 9.58 -11.79 -7.46
N SER A 10 9.06 -11.13 -6.43
CA SER A 10 8.51 -9.78 -6.57
C SER A 10 8.65 -8.98 -5.28
N LEU A 11 8.77 -7.66 -5.45
CA LEU A 11 8.76 -6.69 -4.36
C LEU A 11 7.32 -6.47 -3.91
N GLY A 12 7.09 -6.42 -2.59
CA GLY A 12 5.77 -6.22 -2.04
C GLY A 12 5.78 -5.49 -0.71
N ILE A 13 4.70 -4.79 -0.43
CA ILE A 13 4.44 -4.13 0.85
C ILE A 13 3.52 -5.02 1.67
N VAL A 14 3.95 -5.41 2.87
CA VAL A 14 3.13 -6.22 3.78
C VAL A 14 2.03 -5.36 4.38
N LEU A 15 0.80 -5.58 3.93
CA LEU A 15 -0.38 -4.85 4.41
C LEU A 15 -0.85 -5.37 5.76
N LYS A 16 -0.86 -6.70 5.93
CA LYS A 16 -1.40 -7.33 7.13
C LYS A 16 -0.79 -8.71 7.36
N THR A 17 -0.61 -9.05 8.64
CA THR A 17 -0.15 -10.39 9.05
C THR A 17 -1.05 -10.93 10.13
N HIS A 18 -1.56 -12.15 9.91
CA HIS A 18 -2.39 -12.88 10.88
C HIS A 18 -1.75 -14.19 11.29
N PRO A 19 -1.77 -14.52 12.56
CA PRO A 19 -1.42 -15.86 13.02
C PRO A 19 -2.28 -16.94 12.32
N TYR A 20 -1.62 -17.99 11.84
CA TYR A 20 -2.27 -19.15 11.23
C TYR A 20 -1.56 -20.40 11.71
N LYS A 21 -2.28 -21.31 12.34
CA LYS A 21 -1.70 -22.47 13.05
C LYS A 21 -0.66 -22.03 14.11
N GLU A 22 0.04 -22.99 14.68
CA GLU A 22 0.96 -22.77 15.81
C GLU A 22 2.17 -21.93 15.40
N SER A 23 2.82 -22.24 14.28
CA SER A 23 4.07 -21.62 13.84
C SER A 23 3.97 -20.82 12.54
N ASP A 24 2.81 -20.80 11.89
CA ASP A 24 2.60 -20.19 10.57
C ASP A 24 1.86 -18.86 10.68
N SER A 25 1.92 -18.07 9.62
CA SER A 25 1.11 -16.85 9.48
C SER A 25 0.55 -16.74 8.06
N LEU A 26 -0.59 -16.07 7.94
CA LEU A 26 -1.09 -15.54 6.67
C LEU A 26 -0.57 -14.12 6.53
N VAL A 27 0.10 -13.85 5.44
CA VAL A 27 0.71 -12.55 5.14
C VAL A 27 0.05 -12.00 3.89
N THR A 28 -0.74 -10.93 4.03
CA THR A 28 -1.35 -10.22 2.90
C THR A 28 -0.40 -9.13 2.44
N VAL A 29 0.01 -9.21 1.19
CA VAL A 29 1.03 -8.36 0.57
C VAL A 29 0.44 -7.72 -0.68
N TYR A 30 0.75 -6.45 -0.91
CA TYR A 30 0.51 -5.80 -2.19
C TYR A 30 1.80 -5.84 -3.00
N PHE A 31 1.81 -6.68 -4.02
CA PHE A 31 2.96 -6.88 -4.88
C PHE A 31 2.97 -5.91 -6.06
N LYS A 32 4.16 -5.50 -6.46
CA LYS A 32 4.37 -4.66 -7.64
C LYS A 32 3.82 -5.32 -8.91
N ASP A 33 4.10 -6.61 -9.09
CA ASP A 33 3.84 -7.33 -10.34
C ASP A 33 2.62 -8.25 -10.26
N TYR A 34 2.06 -8.47 -9.07
CA TYR A 34 0.98 -9.44 -8.84
C TYR A 34 -0.25 -8.87 -8.12
N GLY A 35 -0.21 -7.59 -7.71
CA GLY A 35 -1.29 -6.98 -6.94
C GLY A 35 -1.44 -7.55 -5.52
N LYS A 36 -2.64 -7.49 -4.97
CA LYS A 36 -2.91 -7.99 -3.62
C LYS A 36 -2.99 -9.51 -3.57
N MET A 37 -2.16 -10.13 -2.75
CA MET A 37 -2.14 -11.59 -2.56
C MET A 37 -1.94 -11.95 -1.09
N THR A 38 -2.49 -13.11 -0.69
CA THR A 38 -2.24 -13.66 0.64
C THR A 38 -1.34 -14.89 0.53
N LEU A 39 -0.23 -14.85 1.28
CA LEU A 39 0.76 -15.91 1.34
C LEU A 39 0.64 -16.71 2.63
N ILE A 40 0.80 -18.03 2.56
CA ILE A 40 1.08 -18.87 3.72
C ILE A 40 2.58 -18.82 3.99
N ALA A 41 2.97 -18.20 5.11
CA ALA A 41 4.34 -18.13 5.61
C ALA A 41 4.54 -19.21 6.68
N ARG A 42 5.08 -20.37 6.25
CA ARG A 42 5.27 -21.52 7.13
C ARG A 42 6.46 -21.31 8.07
N GLY A 43 6.27 -21.63 9.35
CA GLY A 43 7.30 -21.57 10.37
C GLY A 43 7.82 -20.16 10.67
N VAL A 44 7.12 -19.11 10.19
CA VAL A 44 7.56 -17.71 10.33
C VAL A 44 7.58 -17.24 11.79
N LYS A 45 6.74 -17.84 12.66
CA LYS A 45 6.68 -17.54 14.11
C LYS A 45 7.75 -18.25 14.95
N LYS A 46 8.53 -19.14 14.35
CA LYS A 46 9.63 -19.80 15.07
C LYS A 46 10.74 -18.79 15.40
N LEU A 47 11.31 -18.85 16.61
CA LEU A 47 12.35 -17.93 17.10
C LEU A 47 13.56 -17.78 16.15
N LYS A 48 13.92 -18.84 15.43
CA LYS A 48 15.05 -18.85 14.47
C LYS A 48 14.62 -18.58 13.02
N SER A 49 13.38 -18.11 12.79
CA SER A 49 12.91 -17.85 11.44
C SER A 49 13.62 -16.64 10.82
N LYS A 50 14.32 -16.87 9.71
CA LYS A 50 14.99 -15.80 8.94
C LYS A 50 13.99 -14.90 8.18
N ASN A 51 12.75 -15.37 7.99
CA ASN A 51 11.71 -14.66 7.27
C ASN A 51 10.80 -13.82 8.19
N ALA A 52 10.93 -13.95 9.51
CA ALA A 52 10.00 -13.35 10.47
C ALA A 52 9.92 -11.83 10.32
N SER A 53 11.06 -11.18 10.18
CA SER A 53 11.14 -9.73 10.03
C SER A 53 10.49 -9.24 8.74
N ALA A 54 10.76 -9.92 7.63
CA ALA A 54 10.24 -9.55 6.31
C ALA A 54 8.70 -9.73 6.18
N CYS A 55 8.09 -10.48 7.09
CA CYS A 55 6.65 -10.75 7.12
C CYS A 55 5.88 -9.84 8.09
N GLN A 56 6.53 -8.87 8.72
CA GLN A 56 5.84 -7.92 9.61
C GLN A 56 5.02 -6.93 8.78
N SER A 57 3.85 -6.54 9.30
CA SER A 57 3.06 -5.45 8.70
C SER A 57 3.88 -4.18 8.58
N LEU A 58 3.57 -3.35 7.59
CA LEU A 58 4.32 -2.13 7.30
C LEU A 58 5.82 -2.42 7.08
N THR A 59 6.11 -3.32 6.14
CA THR A 59 7.47 -3.65 5.72
C THR A 59 7.49 -3.83 4.20
N LEU A 60 8.44 -3.20 3.53
CA LEU A 60 8.75 -3.45 2.14
C LEU A 60 9.71 -4.63 2.07
N SER A 61 9.32 -5.69 1.36
CA SER A 61 10.10 -6.93 1.29
C SER A 61 10.11 -7.51 -0.11
N GLU A 62 11.18 -8.20 -0.44
CA GLU A 62 11.26 -9.06 -1.61
C GLU A 62 10.84 -10.47 -1.21
N PHE A 63 9.88 -11.03 -1.95
CA PHE A 63 9.34 -12.36 -1.70
C PHE A 63 9.64 -13.29 -2.85
N THR A 64 10.07 -14.50 -2.53
CA THR A 64 10.04 -15.66 -3.43
C THR A 64 8.85 -16.51 -3.04
N PHE A 65 7.93 -16.76 -3.97
CA PHE A 65 6.70 -17.51 -3.68
C PHE A 65 6.19 -18.26 -4.90
N ILE A 66 5.26 -19.19 -4.69
CA ILE A 66 4.54 -19.91 -5.74
C ILE A 66 3.13 -19.33 -5.79
N PRO A 67 2.76 -18.58 -6.86
CA PRO A 67 1.43 -18.02 -7.00
C PRO A 67 0.36 -19.10 -7.16
N ARG A 68 -0.82 -18.87 -6.57
CA ARG A 68 -2.00 -19.74 -6.68
C ARG A 68 -3.27 -18.90 -6.67
N ASN A 69 -4.33 -19.44 -7.24
CA ASN A 69 -5.66 -18.87 -7.03
C ASN A 69 -6.05 -19.06 -5.57
N GLY A 70 -6.12 -17.97 -4.80
CA GLY A 70 -6.33 -17.96 -3.35
C GLY A 70 -5.02 -17.87 -2.55
N LEU A 71 -4.77 -18.83 -1.66
CA LEU A 71 -3.59 -18.79 -0.80
C LEU A 71 -2.34 -19.28 -1.53
N SER A 72 -1.40 -18.38 -1.74
CA SER A 72 -0.08 -18.66 -2.33
C SER A 72 0.90 -19.19 -1.28
N THR A 73 1.97 -19.82 -1.72
CA THR A 73 2.96 -20.42 -0.81
C THR A 73 4.24 -19.59 -0.81
N MET A 74 4.58 -18.98 0.32
CA MET A 74 5.85 -18.30 0.50
C MET A 74 6.99 -19.31 0.62
N ILE A 75 8.07 -19.09 -0.10
CA ILE A 75 9.33 -19.85 -0.03
C ILE A 75 10.33 -19.10 0.84
N LYS A 76 10.58 -17.83 0.51
CA LYS A 76 11.54 -16.97 1.20
C LYS A 76 11.05 -15.53 1.17
N ALA A 77 11.45 -14.75 2.17
CA ALA A 77 11.28 -13.31 2.19
C ALA A 77 12.53 -12.63 2.74
N SER A 78 12.84 -11.46 2.22
CA SER A 78 13.94 -10.59 2.68
C SER A 78 13.44 -9.16 2.79
N SER A 79 13.60 -8.54 3.95
CA SER A 79 13.20 -7.15 4.14
C SER A 79 14.12 -6.21 3.37
N VAL A 80 13.52 -5.26 2.67
CA VAL A 80 14.19 -4.17 1.96
C VAL A 80 14.16 -2.90 2.80
N ASP A 81 12.97 -2.54 3.33
CA ASP A 81 12.81 -1.45 4.28
C ASP A 81 11.78 -1.82 5.36
N PHE A 82 12.13 -1.58 6.60
CA PHE A 82 11.28 -1.83 7.77
C PHE A 82 10.38 -0.66 8.12
N TYR A 83 10.57 0.49 7.47
CA TYR A 83 9.89 1.74 7.81
C TYR A 83 9.99 2.05 9.31
N ARG A 84 11.22 1.97 9.83
CA ARG A 84 11.49 2.05 11.28
C ARG A 84 11.03 3.36 11.88
N TYR A 85 11.31 4.48 11.21
CA TYR A 85 10.92 5.81 11.69
C TYR A 85 9.40 5.95 11.84
N ILE A 86 8.63 5.35 10.93
CA ILE A 86 7.16 5.31 11.03
C ILE A 86 6.75 4.47 12.25
N LYS A 87 7.31 3.27 12.43
CA LYS A 87 6.96 2.34 13.51
C LYS A 87 7.30 2.86 14.92
N GLU A 88 8.27 3.77 15.02
CA GLU A 88 8.66 4.40 16.28
C GLU A 88 7.81 5.65 16.61
N ASN A 89 6.88 6.04 15.72
CA ASN A 89 6.01 7.21 15.89
C ASN A 89 4.54 6.83 15.66
N LEU A 90 3.76 6.84 16.73
CA LEU A 90 2.34 6.43 16.71
C LEU A 90 1.49 7.23 15.70
N GLU A 91 1.76 8.52 15.55
CA GLU A 91 1.03 9.37 14.60
C GLU A 91 1.34 8.98 13.15
N LEU A 92 2.62 8.79 12.81
CA LEU A 92 3.01 8.34 11.47
C LEU A 92 2.50 6.92 11.18
N GLU A 93 2.50 6.03 12.19
CA GLU A 93 1.96 4.67 12.05
C GLU A 93 0.45 4.70 11.75
N ALA A 94 -0.30 5.63 12.34
CA ALA A 94 -1.72 5.80 12.05
C ALA A 94 -1.96 6.20 10.59
N TYR A 95 -1.19 7.15 10.04
CA TYR A 95 -1.28 7.54 8.61
C TYR A 95 -0.86 6.40 7.70
N ALA A 96 0.24 5.72 7.98
CA ALA A 96 0.69 4.56 7.20
C ALA A 96 -0.36 3.44 7.19
N SER A 97 -0.97 3.17 8.34
CA SER A 97 -2.06 2.19 8.48
C SER A 97 -3.27 2.57 7.65
N TYR A 98 -3.65 3.85 7.62
CA TYR A 98 -4.73 4.34 6.78
C TYR A 98 -4.44 4.09 5.29
N PHE A 99 -3.22 4.40 4.81
CA PHE A 99 -2.84 4.18 3.42
C PHE A 99 -2.89 2.69 3.05
N MET A 100 -2.35 1.84 3.91
CA MET A 100 -2.37 0.39 3.69
C MET A 100 -3.78 -0.19 3.76
N GLU A 101 -4.63 0.31 4.66
CA GLU A 101 -6.01 -0.17 4.78
C GLU A 101 -6.87 0.19 3.58
N PHE A 102 -6.63 1.37 2.97
CA PHE A 102 -7.27 1.73 1.71
C PHE A 102 -6.98 0.68 0.63
N VAL A 103 -5.70 0.34 0.42
CA VAL A 103 -5.30 -0.69 -0.56
C VAL A 103 -5.86 -2.05 -0.19
N LEU A 104 -5.82 -2.41 1.09
CA LEU A 104 -6.33 -3.70 1.56
C LEU A 104 -7.82 -3.90 1.25
N LYS A 105 -8.63 -2.83 1.37
CA LYS A 105 -10.08 -2.88 1.23
C LYS A 105 -10.59 -2.65 -0.20
N ASN A 106 -9.87 -1.84 -0.98
CA ASN A 106 -10.39 -1.37 -2.27
C ASN A 106 -9.74 -2.02 -3.48
N GLU A 107 -8.54 -2.58 -3.33
CA GLU A 107 -7.90 -3.27 -4.46
C GLU A 107 -8.37 -4.73 -4.53
N GLU A 108 -8.57 -5.22 -5.76
CA GLU A 108 -8.93 -6.61 -6.01
C GLU A 108 -7.73 -7.56 -5.85
N ASP A 109 -7.99 -8.80 -5.52
CA ASP A 109 -6.95 -9.82 -5.40
C ASP A 109 -6.39 -10.20 -6.77
N ASN A 110 -5.07 -10.36 -6.85
CA ASN A 110 -4.33 -10.76 -8.05
C ASN A 110 -4.47 -9.79 -9.24
N GLN A 111 -4.81 -8.54 -8.98
CA GLN A 111 -4.87 -7.46 -9.98
C GLN A 111 -3.73 -6.48 -9.69
N PRO A 112 -2.61 -6.53 -10.44
CA PRO A 112 -1.52 -5.59 -10.23
C PRO A 112 -1.90 -4.21 -10.79
N ASP A 113 -1.63 -3.19 -9.99
CA ASP A 113 -1.71 -1.80 -10.38
C ASP A 113 -0.44 -1.08 -9.93
N LEU A 114 0.39 -0.72 -10.91
CA LEU A 114 1.68 -0.10 -10.65
C LEU A 114 1.54 1.31 -10.05
N GLU A 115 0.50 2.05 -10.43
CA GLU A 115 0.23 3.39 -9.88
C GLU A 115 -0.11 3.33 -8.39
N ILE A 116 -0.92 2.36 -7.99
CA ILE A 116 -1.25 2.12 -6.57
C ILE A 116 -0.01 1.69 -5.79
N PHE A 117 0.76 0.73 -6.34
CA PHE A 117 2.00 0.28 -5.69
C PHE A 117 2.98 1.44 -5.47
N ASP A 118 3.24 2.21 -6.52
CA ASP A 118 4.18 3.33 -6.48
C ASP A 118 3.70 4.44 -5.55
N THR A 119 2.40 4.76 -5.56
CA THR A 119 1.83 5.80 -4.70
C THR A 119 1.90 5.37 -3.23
N LEU A 120 1.49 4.14 -2.91
CA LEU A 120 1.61 3.60 -1.56
C LEU A 120 3.07 3.63 -1.09
N LYS A 121 3.99 3.09 -1.91
CA LYS A 121 5.42 3.06 -1.58
C LYS A 121 5.98 4.47 -1.37
N LYS A 122 5.75 5.41 -2.29
CA LYS A 122 6.22 6.80 -2.19
C LYS A 122 5.69 7.51 -0.96
N SER A 123 4.42 7.26 -0.59
CA SER A 123 3.82 7.85 0.61
C SER A 123 4.47 7.30 1.89
N LEU A 124 4.70 5.98 1.95
CA LEU A 124 5.42 5.38 3.08
C LEU A 124 6.88 5.85 3.15
N ASP A 125 7.57 5.91 2.02
CA ASP A 125 8.95 6.44 1.95
C ASP A 125 9.01 7.88 2.43
N ALA A 126 8.08 8.74 2.00
CA ALA A 126 8.00 10.14 2.41
C ALA A 126 7.80 10.26 3.94
N LEU A 127 6.86 9.52 4.52
CA LEU A 127 6.67 9.49 5.98
C LEU A 127 7.94 9.02 6.69
N ASN A 128 8.59 7.97 6.18
CA ASN A 128 9.79 7.38 6.78
C ASN A 128 11.01 8.32 6.70
N HIS A 129 11.06 9.23 5.73
CA HIS A 129 12.07 10.28 5.61
C HIS A 129 11.70 11.59 6.34
N GLY A 130 10.62 11.62 7.11
CA GLY A 130 10.24 12.77 7.91
C GLY A 130 9.58 13.91 7.15
N TYR A 131 9.04 13.66 5.96
CA TYR A 131 8.21 14.65 5.29
C TYR A 131 6.95 14.96 6.11
N PRO A 132 6.43 16.19 6.07
CA PRO A 132 5.24 16.57 6.84
C PRO A 132 4.05 15.66 6.52
N TYR A 133 3.62 14.89 7.49
CA TYR A 133 2.54 13.91 7.32
C TYR A 133 1.21 14.52 6.82
N PRO A 134 0.82 15.79 7.16
CA PRO A 134 -0.38 16.37 6.58
C PRO A 134 -0.29 16.55 5.06
N LEU A 135 0.91 16.89 4.56
CA LEU A 135 1.15 17.03 3.13
C LEU A 135 1.10 15.67 2.44
N VAL A 136 1.76 14.65 3.01
CA VAL A 136 1.75 13.29 2.46
C VAL A 136 0.31 12.74 2.43
N TYR A 137 -0.45 12.95 3.50
CA TYR A 137 -1.86 12.59 3.59
C TYR A 137 -2.71 13.28 2.51
N LEU A 138 -2.53 14.59 2.33
CA LEU A 138 -3.26 15.36 1.32
C LEU A 138 -2.97 14.83 -0.10
N LEU A 139 -1.70 14.61 -0.42
CA LEU A 139 -1.29 14.11 -1.74
C LEU A 139 -1.80 12.70 -2.00
N TYR A 140 -1.75 11.82 -1.00
CA TYR A 140 -2.30 10.47 -1.12
C TYR A 140 -3.80 10.51 -1.39
N ASN A 141 -4.57 11.30 -0.63
CA ASN A 141 -6.01 11.42 -0.84
C ASN A 141 -6.37 12.09 -2.15
N ALA A 142 -5.62 13.10 -2.61
CA ALA A 142 -5.81 13.71 -3.91
C ALA A 142 -5.66 12.68 -5.05
N PHE A 143 -4.66 11.81 -4.95
CA PHE A 143 -4.49 10.68 -5.88
C PHE A 143 -5.69 9.74 -5.85
N ILE A 144 -6.15 9.34 -4.65
CA ILE A 144 -7.28 8.42 -4.49
C ILE A 144 -8.58 9.04 -5.05
N LEU A 145 -8.86 10.30 -4.74
CA LEU A 145 -10.04 11.01 -5.25
C LEU A 145 -10.01 11.09 -6.78
N LYS A 146 -8.84 11.39 -7.37
CA LYS A 146 -8.68 11.39 -8.82
C LYS A 146 -8.99 10.02 -9.42
N ARG A 147 -8.48 8.96 -8.82
CA ARG A 147 -8.69 7.58 -9.25
C ARG A 147 -10.15 7.15 -9.16
N CYS A 148 -10.85 7.58 -8.13
CA CYS A 148 -12.30 7.34 -7.95
C CYS A 148 -13.20 8.22 -8.82
N GLY A 149 -12.64 9.08 -9.68
CA GLY A 149 -13.41 10.03 -10.48
C GLY A 149 -14.02 11.18 -9.68
N MET A 150 -13.55 11.41 -8.46
CA MET A 150 -14.02 12.47 -7.54
C MET A 150 -12.99 13.59 -7.38
N ALA A 151 -12.07 13.74 -8.33
CA ALA A 151 -11.07 14.80 -8.27
C ALA A 151 -11.76 16.17 -8.33
N LEU A 152 -11.32 17.07 -7.44
CA LEU A 152 -11.76 18.45 -7.51
C LEU A 152 -11.12 19.14 -8.70
N GLN A 153 -11.92 19.97 -9.41
CA GLN A 153 -11.40 20.83 -10.47
C GLN A 153 -10.64 22.02 -9.84
N VAL A 154 -9.33 22.00 -9.96
CA VAL A 154 -8.45 23.02 -9.35
C VAL A 154 -7.64 23.83 -10.38
N ASP A 155 -7.87 23.61 -11.68
CA ASP A 155 -7.19 24.34 -12.75
C ASP A 155 -7.84 25.70 -13.03
N GLY A 156 -9.01 25.96 -12.48
CA GLY A 156 -9.77 27.20 -12.61
C GLY A 156 -11.15 27.10 -11.95
N CYS A 157 -11.90 28.19 -12.00
CA CYS A 157 -13.28 28.22 -11.50
C CYS A 157 -14.17 27.26 -12.28
N VAL A 158 -14.88 26.37 -11.58
CA VAL A 158 -15.78 25.36 -12.19
C VAL A 158 -16.96 25.98 -12.96
N ARG A 159 -17.32 27.26 -12.65
CA ARG A 159 -18.45 27.95 -13.25
C ARG A 159 -18.07 28.76 -14.49
N CYS A 160 -16.87 29.39 -14.51
CA CYS A 160 -16.49 30.30 -15.58
C CYS A 160 -15.09 30.05 -16.16
N LEU A 161 -14.38 28.99 -15.71
CA LEU A 161 -13.06 28.54 -16.13
C LEU A 161 -11.93 29.59 -15.89
N ARG A 162 -12.21 30.69 -15.19
CA ARG A 162 -11.22 31.68 -14.82
C ARG A 162 -10.20 31.09 -13.87
N GLN A 163 -8.93 31.39 -14.07
CA GLN A 163 -7.82 30.90 -13.24
C GLN A 163 -7.38 31.90 -12.16
N ASP A 164 -7.83 33.16 -12.27
CA ASP A 164 -7.58 34.24 -11.32
C ASP A 164 -8.80 34.51 -10.43
N HIS A 165 -8.61 35.31 -9.37
CA HIS A 165 -9.66 35.70 -8.42
C HIS A 165 -10.45 34.51 -7.83
N ILE A 166 -9.75 33.40 -7.58
CA ILE A 166 -10.38 32.25 -6.89
C ILE A 166 -10.70 32.63 -5.44
N ALA A 167 -11.94 32.49 -5.06
CA ALA A 167 -12.45 32.81 -3.72
C ALA A 167 -12.34 31.64 -2.76
N GLY A 168 -12.47 30.40 -3.27
CA GLY A 168 -12.45 29.22 -2.42
C GLY A 168 -12.72 27.91 -3.19
N ILE A 169 -12.99 26.87 -2.41
CA ILE A 169 -13.38 25.54 -2.91
C ILE A 169 -14.84 25.30 -2.55
N SER A 170 -15.64 24.98 -3.55
CA SER A 170 -17.01 24.49 -3.37
C SER A 170 -17.01 22.98 -3.51
N LEU A 171 -17.40 22.27 -2.45
CA LEU A 171 -17.55 20.81 -2.50
C LEU A 171 -18.79 20.42 -3.33
N GLU A 172 -19.82 21.28 -3.32
CA GLU A 172 -21.05 21.08 -4.10
C GLU A 172 -20.79 21.18 -5.60
N ASP A 173 -20.03 22.21 -6.03
CA ASP A 173 -19.65 22.40 -7.44
C ASP A 173 -18.44 21.52 -7.85
N GLY A 174 -17.75 20.88 -6.90
CA GLY A 174 -16.65 19.97 -7.16
C GLY A 174 -15.32 20.65 -7.51
N GLY A 175 -15.06 21.88 -7.03
CA GLY A 175 -13.78 22.54 -7.30
C GLY A 175 -13.69 24.01 -6.92
N PHE A 176 -12.76 24.72 -7.55
CA PHE A 176 -12.54 26.14 -7.32
C PHE A 176 -13.73 26.98 -7.80
N VAL A 177 -14.09 28.01 -7.02
CA VAL A 177 -15.09 29.03 -7.38
C VAL A 177 -14.48 30.42 -7.22
N CYS A 178 -14.81 31.32 -8.16
CA CYS A 178 -14.48 32.74 -8.07
C CYS A 178 -15.59 33.51 -7.32
N HIS A 179 -15.31 34.76 -7.01
CA HIS A 179 -16.33 35.70 -6.47
C HIS A 179 -17.42 35.98 -7.46
#